data_f4ca844d5417f9f60a86cac9ffcad7b4
#
_entry.id   f4ca844d5417f9f60a86cac9ffcad7b4
#
_cell.length_a   1.000
_cell.length_b   1.000
_cell.length_c   1.000
_cell.angle_alpha   90.00
_cell.angle_beta   90.00
_cell.angle_gamma   90.00
#
_symmetry.space_group_name_H-M   'P 1'
#
loop_
_entity.id
_entity.type
_entity.pdbx_description
1 polymer ?
#
loop_
_entity_poly.entity_id
_entity_poly.type
_entity_poly.pdbx_seq_one_letter_code
_entity_poly.pdbx_strand_id
1 'polypeptide(L)'
;MSYWETTGHSDEWYTPTYVFDALGCAFDMDVAAPEDRTHVCTPAKRFITSDSLLQRWSGFIWMNPPFGGRNALAPWLDKFFDHGDGIALTPDRTSAPWFQDAWRRADAVLFTRKIRFIRPDGTPGVSPSNGTALWGSGARANGALQRAAHEGLGVLARPVRLIDWRDFA
;
A
#
# COMPACT_ATOMS: atom_id res chain seq x y z
N MET A 1 10.90 -9.30 26.49
CA MET A 1 10.44 -10.12 25.35
C MET A 1 9.71 -9.18 24.38
N SER A 2 10.24 -8.99 23.20
CA SER A 2 9.58 -8.17 22.19
C SER A 2 8.43 -8.95 21.57
N TYR A 3 7.20 -8.52 21.78
CA TYR A 3 5.97 -9.14 21.25
C TYR A 3 5.80 -8.93 19.71
N TRP A 4 6.84 -8.49 19.02
CA TRP A 4 6.74 -7.91 17.68
C TRP A 4 7.40 -8.70 16.56
N GLU A 5 8.01 -9.83 16.87
CA GLU A 5 8.72 -10.66 15.89
C GLU A 5 8.40 -12.14 16.10
N THR A 6 7.25 -12.58 15.62
CA THR A 6 7.18 -13.94 15.08
C THR A 6 7.78 -13.88 13.68
N THR A 7 9.03 -14.25 13.56
CA THR A 7 9.69 -14.59 12.30
C THR A 7 8.90 -15.70 11.60
N GLY A 8 7.91 -15.31 10.81
CA GLY A 8 7.24 -16.21 9.88
C GLY A 8 8.12 -16.41 8.66
N HIS A 9 8.14 -17.61 8.14
CA HIS A 9 9.01 -18.14 7.09
C HIS A 9 8.90 -17.51 5.69
N SER A 10 8.25 -16.37 5.48
CA SER A 10 8.40 -15.49 4.31
C SER A 10 7.78 -14.13 4.60
N ASP A 11 8.45 -13.05 4.18
CA ASP A 11 7.90 -11.69 4.17
C ASP A 11 6.95 -11.46 2.98
N GLU A 12 6.63 -12.50 2.22
CA GLU A 12 5.77 -12.44 1.06
C GLU A 12 4.31 -12.69 1.46
N TRP A 13 3.50 -11.66 1.33
CA TRP A 13 2.07 -11.70 1.61
C TRP A 13 1.31 -11.08 0.44
N TYR A 14 0.41 -11.85 -0.17
CA TYR A 14 -0.35 -11.42 -1.33
C TYR A 14 -1.67 -10.80 -0.92
N THR A 15 -2.00 -9.69 -1.55
CA THR A 15 -3.28 -8.99 -1.33
C THR A 15 -4.41 -9.80 -1.96
N PRO A 16 -5.48 -10.13 -1.20
CA PRO A 16 -6.58 -10.95 -1.70
C PRO A 16 -7.46 -10.19 -2.70
N THR A 17 -8.14 -10.92 -3.59
CA THR A 17 -8.95 -10.40 -4.70
C THR A 17 -10.01 -9.40 -4.25
N TYR A 18 -10.68 -9.61 -3.12
CA TYR A 18 -11.74 -8.72 -2.66
C TYR A 18 -11.29 -7.27 -2.43
N VAL A 19 -10.00 -7.05 -2.14
CA VAL A 19 -9.43 -5.71 -2.00
C VAL A 19 -9.46 -4.99 -3.35
N PHE A 20 -9.04 -5.69 -4.41
CA PHE A 20 -9.06 -5.16 -5.79
C PHE A 20 -10.48 -4.99 -6.32
N ASP A 21 -11.39 -5.90 -5.97
CA ASP A 21 -12.82 -5.78 -6.31
C ASP A 21 -13.42 -4.52 -5.70
N ALA A 22 -13.11 -4.23 -4.44
CA ALA A 22 -13.56 -3.01 -3.76
C ALA A 22 -12.95 -1.73 -4.38
N LEU A 23 -11.68 -1.77 -4.79
CA LEU A 23 -11.03 -0.66 -5.50
C LEU A 23 -11.65 -0.44 -6.89
N GLY A 24 -12.11 -1.51 -7.56
CA GLY A 24 -12.79 -1.48 -8.85
C GLY A 24 -11.93 -0.93 -9.98
N CYS A 25 -10.62 -1.13 -9.94
CA CYS A 25 -9.68 -0.68 -10.94
C CYS A 25 -8.63 -1.75 -11.24
N ALA A 26 -7.99 -1.63 -12.41
CA ALA A 26 -6.81 -2.40 -12.79
C ALA A 26 -5.60 -1.47 -12.89
N PHE A 27 -4.42 -2.06 -12.75
CA PHE A 27 -3.15 -1.35 -12.74
C PHE A 27 -2.37 -1.59 -14.03
N ASP A 28 -1.56 -0.61 -14.41
CA ASP A 28 -0.62 -0.80 -15.52
C ASP A 28 0.60 -1.60 -15.07
N MET A 29 0.94 -1.50 -13.77
CA MET A 29 2.11 -2.18 -13.23
C MET A 29 1.92 -2.52 -11.74
N ASP A 30 2.27 -3.75 -11.32
CA ASP A 30 2.58 -4.11 -9.95
C ASP A 30 4.10 -3.99 -9.78
N VAL A 31 4.51 -3.06 -8.94
CA VAL A 31 5.93 -2.71 -8.81
C VAL A 31 6.67 -3.49 -7.71
N ALA A 32 5.97 -4.35 -6.99
CA ALA A 32 6.55 -5.13 -5.89
C ALA A 32 6.02 -6.57 -5.90
N ALA A 33 5.89 -7.16 -7.08
CA ALA A 33 5.39 -8.52 -7.24
C ALA A 33 6.45 -9.56 -6.87
N PRO A 34 6.05 -10.73 -6.34
CA PRO A 34 6.96 -11.85 -6.14
C PRO A 34 7.34 -12.50 -7.48
N GLU A 35 8.44 -13.27 -7.50
CA GLU A 35 8.83 -14.05 -8.69
C GLU A 35 7.79 -15.10 -9.05
N ASP A 36 7.33 -15.88 -8.05
CA ASP A 36 6.20 -16.79 -8.22
C ASP A 36 4.88 -16.04 -8.09
N ARG A 37 4.19 -15.91 -9.21
CA ARG A 37 2.91 -15.20 -9.32
C ARG A 37 1.69 -16.11 -9.34
N THR A 38 1.85 -17.39 -9.03
CA THR A 38 0.76 -18.39 -9.09
C THR A 38 -0.48 -17.96 -8.29
N HIS A 39 -0.27 -17.33 -7.15
CA HIS A 39 -1.35 -16.88 -6.25
C HIS A 39 -1.49 -15.36 -6.13
N VAL A 40 -0.82 -14.61 -7.00
CA VAL A 40 -0.94 -13.14 -7.05
C VAL A 40 -2.27 -12.75 -7.67
N CYS A 41 -3.06 -11.97 -6.94
CA CYS A 41 -4.39 -11.52 -7.36
C CYS A 41 -4.39 -10.11 -7.96
N THR A 42 -3.26 -9.41 -7.99
CA THR A 42 -3.17 -8.03 -8.49
C THR A 42 -3.60 -7.97 -9.96
N PRO A 43 -4.64 -7.19 -10.32
CA PRO A 43 -5.07 -7.04 -11.71
C PRO A 43 -4.16 -6.04 -12.44
N ALA A 44 -2.92 -6.44 -12.71
CA ALA A 44 -1.91 -5.61 -13.36
C ALA A 44 -1.49 -6.19 -14.72
N LYS A 45 -1.12 -5.30 -15.65
CA LYS A 45 -0.62 -5.68 -16.98
C LYS A 45 0.84 -6.13 -16.95
N ARG A 46 1.65 -5.52 -16.08
CA ARG A 46 3.09 -5.78 -15.94
C ARG A 46 3.45 -5.95 -14.47
N PHE A 47 4.52 -6.69 -14.23
CA PHE A 47 4.98 -7.02 -12.89
C PHE A 47 6.48 -6.80 -12.80
N ILE A 48 6.95 -6.10 -11.75
CA ILE A 48 8.37 -6.01 -11.42
C ILE A 48 8.61 -6.93 -10.23
N THR A 49 9.49 -7.90 -10.42
CA THR A 49 9.77 -8.97 -9.44
C THR A 49 11.15 -8.86 -8.78
N SER A 50 12.03 -7.98 -9.28
CA SER A 50 13.35 -7.73 -8.71
C SER A 50 13.80 -6.30 -8.98
N ASP A 51 14.68 -5.78 -8.12
CA ASP A 51 15.36 -4.47 -8.29
C ASP A 51 14.41 -3.28 -8.61
N SER A 52 13.19 -3.36 -8.13
CA SER A 52 12.12 -2.42 -8.50
C SER A 52 12.47 -0.96 -8.23
N LEU A 53 13.21 -0.69 -7.15
CA LEU A 53 13.63 0.67 -6.81
C LEU A 53 14.59 1.26 -7.85
N LEU A 54 15.29 0.43 -8.60
CA LEU A 54 16.21 0.84 -9.67
C LEU A 54 15.52 0.91 -11.05
N GLN A 55 14.35 0.28 -11.20
CA GLN A 55 13.62 0.23 -12.46
C GLN A 55 12.69 1.43 -12.63
N ARG A 56 12.39 1.79 -13.87
CA ARG A 56 11.39 2.83 -14.17
C ARG A 56 9.98 2.29 -13.99
N TRP A 57 9.17 2.98 -13.17
CA TRP A 57 7.74 2.75 -13.08
C TRP A 57 6.98 3.58 -14.11
N SER A 58 5.82 3.09 -14.58
CA SER A 58 5.01 3.81 -15.56
C SER A 58 3.53 3.45 -15.47
N GLY A 59 2.68 4.43 -15.71
CA GLY A 59 1.23 4.29 -15.63
C GLY A 59 0.71 4.22 -14.20
N PHE A 60 -0.51 3.76 -14.04
CA PHE A 60 -1.15 3.58 -12.74
C PHE A 60 -0.62 2.34 -12.04
N ILE A 61 0.05 2.51 -10.90
CA ILE A 61 0.78 1.42 -10.24
C ILE A 61 0.08 0.91 -8.98
N TRP A 62 0.28 -0.39 -8.71
CA TRP A 62 0.07 -1.02 -7.41
C TRP A 62 1.41 -1.29 -6.73
N MET A 63 1.50 -1.02 -5.43
CA MET A 63 2.69 -1.26 -4.63
C MET A 63 2.31 -1.91 -3.29
N ASN A 64 2.72 -3.16 -3.10
CA ASN A 64 2.70 -3.85 -1.81
C ASN A 64 4.13 -4.31 -1.49
N PRO A 65 5.01 -3.42 -1.02
CA PRO A 65 6.42 -3.72 -0.83
C PRO A 65 6.65 -4.62 0.37
N PRO A 66 7.81 -5.29 0.47
CA PRO A 66 8.18 -6.00 1.69
C PRO A 66 8.25 -5.03 2.86
N PHE A 67 7.62 -5.38 3.98
CA PHE A 67 7.50 -4.47 5.13
C PHE A 67 8.76 -4.39 6.00
N GLY A 68 9.75 -5.23 5.78
CA GLY A 68 11.11 -5.25 6.32
C GLY A 68 11.40 -4.49 7.62
N GLY A 69 12.67 -4.22 7.90
CA GLY A 69 13.12 -3.50 9.10
C GLY A 69 12.66 -2.04 9.20
N ARG A 70 13.09 -1.37 10.27
CA ARG A 70 12.60 -0.04 10.73
C ARG A 70 12.41 1.03 9.64
N ASN A 71 13.27 1.07 8.62
CA ASN A 71 13.26 2.09 7.58
C ASN A 71 13.06 1.51 6.16
N ALA A 72 12.68 0.24 6.03
CA ALA A 72 12.61 -0.43 4.73
C ALA A 72 11.53 0.18 3.80
N LEU A 73 10.48 0.77 4.34
CA LEU A 73 9.38 1.36 3.57
C LEU A 73 9.68 2.76 3.03
N ALA A 74 10.59 3.52 3.66
CA ALA A 74 10.85 4.90 3.26
C ALA A 74 11.24 5.04 1.77
N PRO A 75 12.24 4.32 1.22
CA PRO A 75 12.62 4.47 -0.19
C PRO A 75 11.51 4.04 -1.16
N TRP A 76 10.67 3.08 -0.78
CA TRP A 76 9.51 2.68 -1.58
C TRP A 76 8.45 3.78 -1.65
N LEU A 77 8.14 4.38 -0.51
CA LEU A 77 7.16 5.46 -0.42
C LEU A 77 7.67 6.74 -1.09
N ASP A 78 8.94 7.06 -0.96
CA ASP A 78 9.54 8.19 -1.67
C ASP A 78 9.37 8.05 -3.18
N LYS A 79 9.76 6.89 -3.72
CA LYS A 79 9.61 6.62 -5.15
C LYS A 79 8.12 6.58 -5.58
N PHE A 80 7.24 6.04 -4.74
CA PHE A 80 5.80 5.99 -4.99
C PHE A 80 5.21 7.40 -5.17
N PHE A 81 5.48 8.29 -4.22
CA PHE A 81 4.96 9.65 -4.29
C PHE A 81 5.63 10.49 -5.38
N ASP A 82 6.90 10.25 -5.67
CA ASP A 82 7.59 10.89 -6.81
C ASP A 82 7.00 10.43 -8.16
N HIS A 83 6.57 9.16 -8.25
CA HIS A 83 5.85 8.65 -9.41
C HIS A 83 4.47 9.32 -9.60
N GLY A 84 3.72 9.49 -8.52
CA GLY A 84 2.52 10.35 -8.48
C GLY A 84 1.23 9.74 -9.05
N ASP A 85 1.19 8.48 -9.45
CA ASP A 85 -0.03 7.83 -10.00
C ASP A 85 -0.13 6.37 -9.56
N GLY A 86 -0.85 6.09 -8.48
CA GLY A 86 -1.00 4.72 -7.98
C GLY A 86 -1.60 4.58 -6.60
N ILE A 87 -1.62 3.33 -6.13
CA ILE A 87 -2.05 2.94 -4.80
C ILE A 87 -0.96 2.09 -4.15
N ALA A 88 -0.56 2.45 -2.93
CA ALA A 88 0.39 1.71 -2.13
C ALA A 88 -0.26 1.13 -0.87
N LEU A 89 0.11 -0.10 -0.50
CA LEU A 89 -0.32 -0.75 0.73
C LEU A 89 0.84 -0.81 1.72
N THR A 90 0.59 -0.39 2.95
CA THR A 90 1.57 -0.46 4.06
C THR A 90 0.87 -0.81 5.38
N PRO A 91 1.61 -1.20 6.43
CA PRO A 91 1.07 -1.18 7.79
C PRO A 91 0.58 0.22 8.19
N ASP A 92 -0.38 0.30 9.11
CA ASP A 92 -0.96 1.56 9.60
C ASP A 92 -0.22 2.13 10.83
N ARG A 93 1.09 2.11 10.82
CA ARG A 93 1.94 2.56 11.93
C ARG A 93 2.04 4.08 12.00
N THR A 94 1.00 4.74 12.50
CA THR A 94 0.83 6.20 12.48
C THR A 94 1.93 6.99 13.21
N SER A 95 2.63 6.38 14.16
CA SER A 95 3.74 7.01 14.88
C SER A 95 5.11 6.87 14.20
N ALA A 96 5.20 6.07 13.13
CA ALA A 96 6.46 5.89 12.41
C ALA A 96 6.79 7.15 11.58
N PRO A 97 8.06 7.60 11.52
CA PRO A 97 8.44 8.76 10.72
C PRO A 97 8.02 8.64 9.26
N TRP A 98 8.27 7.49 8.62
CA TRP A 98 7.88 7.25 7.23
C TRP A 98 6.37 7.38 7.01
N PHE A 99 5.53 7.00 8.01
CA PHE A 99 4.08 7.14 7.91
C PHE A 99 3.66 8.61 7.91
N GLN A 100 4.25 9.41 8.79
CA GLN A 100 3.96 10.84 8.90
C GLN A 100 4.44 11.61 7.68
N ASP A 101 5.56 11.20 7.06
CA ASP A 101 6.03 11.76 5.80
C ASP A 101 5.11 11.38 4.64
N ALA A 102 4.69 10.12 4.55
CA ALA A 102 3.70 9.64 3.57
C ALA A 102 2.36 10.40 3.72
N TRP A 103 1.91 10.63 4.96
CA TRP A 103 0.68 11.39 5.23
C TRP A 103 0.70 12.79 4.59
N ARG A 104 1.83 13.49 4.66
CA ARG A 104 1.96 14.83 4.08
C ARG A 104 1.91 14.85 2.55
N ARG A 105 2.22 13.73 1.91
CA ARG A 105 2.34 13.59 0.44
C ARG A 105 1.10 12.97 -0.20
N ALA A 106 0.34 12.17 0.54
CA ALA A 106 -0.81 11.45 0.02
C ALA A 106 -1.98 12.39 -0.34
N ASP A 107 -2.69 12.08 -1.41
CA ASP A 107 -3.94 12.75 -1.76
C ASP A 107 -5.14 12.19 -0.98
N ALA A 108 -5.08 10.90 -0.67
CA ALA A 108 -6.06 10.21 0.18
C ALA A 108 -5.43 8.98 0.83
N VAL A 109 -5.99 8.56 1.96
CA VAL A 109 -5.58 7.35 2.69
C VAL A 109 -6.84 6.59 3.10
N LEU A 110 -6.88 5.29 2.82
CA LEU A 110 -7.91 4.39 3.29
C LEU A 110 -7.34 3.49 4.39
N PHE A 111 -7.81 3.66 5.62
CA PHE A 111 -7.50 2.74 6.71
C PHE A 111 -8.41 1.52 6.58
N THR A 112 -7.83 0.38 6.20
CA THR A 112 -8.61 -0.81 5.89
C THR A 112 -9.09 -1.52 7.15
N ARG A 113 -10.17 -2.28 7.02
CA ARG A 113 -10.42 -3.38 7.95
C ARG A 113 -9.28 -4.38 7.85
N LYS A 114 -9.12 -5.24 8.86
CA LYS A 114 -8.04 -6.25 8.85
C LYS A 114 -8.13 -7.13 7.61
N ILE A 115 -7.09 -7.07 6.79
CA ILE A 115 -6.96 -7.87 5.57
C ILE A 115 -6.32 -9.21 5.95
N ARG A 116 -6.96 -10.31 5.60
CA ARG A 116 -6.34 -11.64 5.64
C ARG A 116 -5.56 -11.84 4.35
N PHE A 117 -4.28 -11.58 4.41
CA PHE A 117 -3.37 -11.79 3.29
C PHE A 117 -3.26 -13.26 2.91
N ILE A 118 -2.92 -13.52 1.66
CA ILE A 118 -2.72 -14.87 1.13
C ILE A 118 -1.24 -15.21 1.25
N ARG A 119 -0.96 -16.44 1.71
CA ARG A 119 0.40 -16.97 1.77
C ARG A 119 0.91 -17.36 0.38
N PRO A 120 2.23 -17.55 0.20
CA PRO A 120 2.79 -18.01 -1.07
C PRO A 120 2.21 -19.35 -1.57
N ASP A 121 1.75 -20.22 -0.67
CA ASP A 121 1.09 -21.49 -1.00
C ASP A 121 -0.39 -21.35 -1.39
N GLY A 122 -0.92 -20.12 -1.45
CA GLY A 122 -2.31 -19.81 -1.80
C GLY A 122 -3.29 -19.95 -0.64
N THR A 123 -2.86 -20.32 0.56
CA THR A 123 -3.74 -20.44 1.72
C THR A 123 -3.96 -19.08 2.39
N PRO A 124 -5.17 -18.81 2.94
CA PRO A 124 -5.39 -17.60 3.71
C PRO A 124 -4.49 -17.54 4.96
N GLY A 125 -3.89 -16.38 5.20
CA GLY A 125 -3.18 -16.10 6.44
C GLY A 125 -4.12 -16.01 7.63
N VAL A 126 -3.56 -16.01 8.84
CA VAL A 126 -4.29 -15.66 10.06
C VAL A 126 -4.63 -14.17 10.05
N SER A 127 -5.61 -13.75 10.87
CA SER A 127 -5.92 -12.32 11.01
C SER A 127 -4.66 -11.59 11.49
N PRO A 128 -4.19 -10.55 10.75
CA PRO A 128 -2.98 -9.83 11.13
C PRO A 128 -3.17 -9.10 12.47
N SER A 129 -2.11 -8.99 13.25
CA SER A 129 -2.10 -8.20 14.49
C SER A 129 -2.20 -6.70 14.18
N ASN A 130 -1.58 -6.27 13.08
CA ASN A 130 -1.54 -4.88 12.65
C ASN A 130 -2.63 -4.59 11.59
N GLY A 131 -3.14 -3.37 11.55
CA GLY A 131 -3.94 -2.87 10.46
C GLY A 131 -3.07 -2.44 9.28
N THR A 132 -3.75 -2.06 8.19
CA THR A 132 -3.11 -1.59 6.96
C THR A 132 -3.73 -0.30 6.47
N ALA A 133 -2.95 0.46 5.72
CA ALA A 133 -3.37 1.67 5.04
C ALA A 133 -3.11 1.54 3.53
N LEU A 134 -4.08 1.99 2.73
CA LEU A 134 -3.92 2.20 1.30
C LEU A 134 -3.70 3.68 1.04
N TRP A 135 -2.56 4.01 0.47
CA TRP A 135 -2.16 5.37 0.11
C TRP A 135 -2.51 5.64 -1.34
N GLY A 136 -3.19 6.74 -1.60
CA GLY A 136 -3.51 7.17 -2.95
C GLY A 136 -2.67 8.35 -3.38
N SER A 137 -2.13 8.28 -4.58
CA SER A 137 -1.49 9.39 -5.28
C SER A 137 -2.09 9.52 -6.67
N GLY A 138 -2.59 10.71 -7.00
CA GLY A 138 -3.27 11.00 -8.27
C GLY A 138 -4.79 10.79 -8.25
N ALA A 139 -5.47 11.35 -9.26
CA ALA A 139 -6.93 11.39 -9.33
C ALA A 139 -7.58 10.00 -9.44
N ARG A 140 -6.94 9.07 -10.17
CA ARG A 140 -7.43 7.69 -10.33
C ARG A 140 -7.42 6.95 -8.97
N ALA A 141 -6.33 7.10 -8.21
CA ALA A 141 -6.21 6.53 -6.88
C ALA A 141 -7.28 7.07 -5.93
N ASN A 142 -7.52 8.38 -5.94
CA ASN A 142 -8.56 9.00 -5.14
C ASN A 142 -9.94 8.42 -5.43
N GLY A 143 -10.30 8.27 -6.70
CA GLY A 143 -11.56 7.66 -7.11
C GLY A 143 -11.69 6.21 -6.65
N ALA A 144 -10.64 5.41 -6.80
CA ALA A 144 -10.62 4.02 -6.38
C ALA A 144 -10.73 3.87 -4.84
N LEU A 145 -10.03 4.70 -4.08
CA LEU A 145 -10.13 4.68 -2.61
C LEU A 145 -11.51 5.14 -2.10
N GLN A 146 -12.14 6.13 -2.75
CA GLN A 146 -13.51 6.53 -2.44
C GLN A 146 -14.49 5.37 -2.68
N ARG A 147 -14.37 4.68 -3.81
CA ARG A 147 -15.16 3.50 -4.11
C ARG A 147 -14.95 2.41 -3.06
N ALA A 148 -13.71 2.08 -2.74
CA ALA A 148 -13.38 1.05 -1.75
C ALA A 148 -13.96 1.38 -0.35
N ALA A 149 -13.97 2.65 0.05
CA ALA A 149 -14.62 3.10 1.28
C ALA A 149 -16.13 2.88 1.22
N HIS A 150 -16.78 3.19 0.11
CA HIS A 150 -18.21 2.98 -0.11
C HIS A 150 -18.58 1.50 -0.07
N GLU A 151 -17.72 0.64 -0.64
CA GLU A 151 -17.86 -0.83 -0.58
C GLU A 151 -17.53 -1.42 0.82
N GLY A 152 -17.18 -0.58 1.79
CA GLY A 152 -16.95 -0.98 3.18
C GLY A 152 -15.57 -1.58 3.46
N LEU A 153 -14.59 -1.41 2.56
CA LEU A 153 -13.23 -1.91 2.76
C LEU A 153 -12.53 -1.24 3.95
N GLY A 154 -12.88 0.01 4.26
CA GLY A 154 -12.27 0.77 5.34
C GLY A 154 -12.81 2.19 5.48
N VAL A 155 -12.06 3.02 6.19
CA VAL A 155 -12.39 4.41 6.45
C VAL A 155 -11.45 5.32 5.65
N LEU A 156 -12.04 6.17 4.80
CA LEU A 156 -11.30 7.12 4.00
C LEU A 156 -10.95 8.36 4.82
N ALA A 157 -9.70 8.77 4.75
CA ALA A 157 -9.21 10.04 5.27
C ALA A 157 -8.48 10.82 4.18
N ARG A 158 -8.50 12.14 4.30
CA ARG A 158 -7.71 13.04 3.46
C ARG A 158 -6.79 13.86 4.34
N PRO A 159 -5.48 13.85 4.08
CA PRO A 159 -4.56 14.70 4.78
C PRO A 159 -4.94 16.18 4.60
N VAL A 160 -5.07 16.87 5.72
CA VAL A 160 -5.22 18.33 5.68
C VAL A 160 -3.85 18.92 5.43
N ARG A 161 -3.72 19.74 4.40
CA ARG A 161 -2.51 20.53 4.21
C ARG A 161 -2.44 21.55 5.32
N LEU A 162 -1.41 21.49 6.14
CA LEU A 162 -1.18 22.50 7.16
C LEU A 162 -0.89 23.83 6.43
N ILE A 163 -1.79 24.78 6.61
CA ILE A 163 -1.54 26.16 6.24
C ILE A 163 -0.62 26.71 7.33
N ASP A 164 0.47 27.34 6.95
CA ASP A 164 1.33 27.98 7.96
C ASP A 164 0.53 29.11 8.63
N TRP A 165 0.28 28.98 9.93
CA TRP A 165 -0.46 29.99 10.68
C TRP A 165 0.20 31.39 10.59
N ARG A 166 1.49 31.45 10.25
CA ARG A 166 2.24 32.69 10.01
C ARG A 166 1.77 33.45 8.78
N ASP A 167 1.10 32.78 7.85
CA ASP A 167 0.53 33.43 6.65
C ASP A 167 -0.71 34.27 6.98
N PHE A 168 -1.20 34.20 8.22
CA PHE A 168 -2.37 34.96 8.71
C PHE A 168 -2.02 35.99 9.82
N ALA A 169 -0.73 36.19 10.12
CA ALA A 169 -0.28 37.12 11.15
C ALA A 169 0.07 38.49 10.56
#